data_51287656caf2559f989cf61f8c6618ee
#
_entry.id   51287656caf2559f989cf61f8c6618ee
#
_cell.length_a   1.000
_cell.length_b   1.000
_cell.length_c   1.000
_cell.angle_alpha   90.00
_cell.angle_beta   90.00
_cell.angle_gamma   90.00
#
_symmetry.space_group_name_H-M   'P 1'
#
loop_
_entity.id
_entity.type
_entity.pdbx_description
1 polymer ?
#
loop_
_entity_poly.entity_id
_entity_poly.type
_entity_poly.pdbx_seq_one_letter_code
_entity_poly.pdbx_strand_id
1 'polypeptide(L)'
;HLFPLFQPAEAGFYYLYDGKEYHRMYIKAGDEIHFQGIDGDWKQVDITGEENRLLEQWKEMKRSLKMDARTEAYGAYFPRFDSLRLEVDRWLQETVVRDSLFQKQLKETIEFDLLYDFISYIAKNQQSYESEEQRSAYYRQLIGRFPVEDGRILQQPYGIQLLREYFNYKRTFVIRQGEYSFDDWLA
;
A
#
# COMPACT_ATOMS: atom_id res chain seq x y z
N HIS A 1 7.11 -27.87 9.46
CA HIS A 1 6.36 -28.44 8.33
C HIS A 1 6.85 -27.76 7.06
N LEU A 2 7.42 -28.56 6.14
CA LEU A 2 7.75 -28.10 4.78
C LEU A 2 6.45 -28.24 3.96
N PHE A 3 6.00 -27.13 3.39
CA PHE A 3 4.90 -27.15 2.45
C PHE A 3 5.43 -27.40 1.03
N PRO A 4 4.68 -28.09 0.17
CA PRO A 4 5.11 -28.32 -1.20
C PRO A 4 5.28 -27.01 -1.94
N LEU A 5 6.42 -26.88 -2.60
CA LEU A 5 6.80 -25.73 -3.42
C LEU A 5 5.82 -25.52 -4.57
N PHE A 6 5.25 -24.33 -4.64
CA PHE A 6 4.66 -23.82 -5.86
C PHE A 6 5.80 -23.35 -6.76
N GLN A 7 5.92 -23.92 -7.97
CA GLN A 7 6.83 -23.39 -8.98
C GLN A 7 6.06 -22.42 -9.88
N PRO A 8 6.34 -21.14 -9.82
CA PRO A 8 5.71 -20.19 -10.72
C PRO A 8 6.15 -20.44 -12.16
N ALA A 9 5.21 -20.33 -13.09
CA ALA A 9 5.50 -20.44 -14.52
C ALA A 9 6.27 -19.22 -15.05
N GLU A 10 6.09 -18.06 -14.43
CA GLU A 10 6.67 -16.79 -14.82
C GLU A 10 7.23 -16.04 -13.61
N ALA A 11 8.25 -15.20 -13.84
CA ALA A 11 8.75 -14.30 -12.81
C ALA A 11 7.70 -13.23 -12.50
N GLY A 12 7.50 -12.93 -11.22
CA GLY A 12 6.50 -11.94 -10.83
C GLY A 12 6.29 -11.81 -9.33
N PHE A 13 5.33 -10.95 -8.99
CA PHE A 13 4.88 -10.78 -7.61
C PHE A 13 3.91 -11.88 -7.21
N TYR A 14 4.19 -12.48 -6.07
CA TYR A 14 3.36 -13.49 -5.44
C TYR A 14 3.04 -13.09 -4.01
N TYR A 15 1.93 -13.59 -3.49
CA TYR A 15 1.46 -13.24 -2.16
C TYR A 15 1.09 -14.50 -1.40
N LEU A 16 1.72 -14.70 -0.24
CA LEU A 16 1.33 -15.73 0.71
C LEU A 16 0.42 -15.08 1.76
N TYR A 17 -0.78 -15.61 1.95
CA TYR A 17 -1.67 -15.21 3.03
C TYR A 17 -1.56 -16.20 4.18
N ASP A 18 -1.17 -15.75 5.36
CA ASP A 18 -0.97 -16.58 6.55
C ASP A 18 -2.17 -16.63 7.50
N GLY A 19 -3.29 -16.05 7.08
CA GLY A 19 -4.51 -15.89 7.89
C GLY A 19 -4.60 -14.53 8.59
N LYS A 20 -3.53 -13.74 8.62
CA LYS A 20 -3.46 -12.40 9.23
C LYS A 20 -3.05 -11.34 8.22
N GLU A 21 -1.95 -11.57 7.52
CA GLU A 21 -1.39 -10.61 6.57
C GLU A 21 -0.91 -11.29 5.28
N TYR A 22 -0.68 -10.47 4.26
CA TYR A 22 -0.08 -10.91 3.01
C TYR A 22 1.41 -10.66 3.03
N HIS A 23 2.18 -11.75 2.80
CA HIS A 23 3.62 -11.69 2.60
C HIS A 23 3.89 -11.59 1.09
N ARG A 24 4.41 -10.45 0.68
CA ARG A 24 4.74 -10.19 -0.73
C ARG A 24 6.15 -10.68 -1.02
N MET A 25 6.32 -11.32 -2.16
CA MET A 25 7.59 -11.79 -2.66
C MET A 25 7.67 -11.65 -4.17
N TYR A 26 8.87 -11.53 -4.71
CA TYR A 26 9.14 -11.64 -6.13
C TYR A 26 9.83 -12.98 -6.37
N ILE A 27 9.23 -13.83 -7.21
CA ILE A 27 9.71 -15.19 -7.46
C ILE A 27 10.08 -15.33 -8.94
N LYS A 28 11.25 -15.89 -9.21
CA LYS A 28 11.72 -16.28 -10.52
C LYS A 28 11.78 -17.81 -10.64
N ALA A 29 11.87 -18.31 -11.85
CA ALA A 29 12.04 -19.74 -12.07
C ALA A 29 13.32 -20.24 -11.35
N GLY A 30 13.16 -21.22 -10.47
CA GLY A 30 14.25 -21.81 -9.70
C GLY A 30 14.53 -21.15 -8.35
N ASP A 31 13.82 -20.07 -7.99
CA ASP A 31 13.93 -19.48 -6.65
C ASP A 31 13.33 -20.42 -5.61
N GLU A 32 13.97 -20.47 -4.45
CA GLU A 32 13.44 -21.09 -3.23
C GLU A 32 13.20 -20.00 -2.19
N ILE A 33 11.99 -19.94 -1.66
CA ILE A 33 11.62 -18.97 -0.64
C ILE A 33 11.18 -19.72 0.62
N HIS A 34 11.82 -19.39 1.72
CA HIS A 34 11.56 -20.01 3.00
C HIS A 34 10.85 -19.07 3.95
N PHE A 35 9.82 -19.58 4.60
CA PHE A 35 9.11 -18.89 5.68
C PHE A 35 9.26 -19.68 6.98
N GLN A 36 9.45 -18.95 8.07
CA GLN A 36 9.49 -19.51 9.41
C GLN A 36 8.45 -18.83 10.29
N GLY A 37 7.68 -19.64 11.02
CA GLY A 37 6.79 -19.16 12.07
C GLY A 37 7.61 -18.77 13.31
N ILE A 38 7.55 -17.51 13.71
CA ILE A 38 8.22 -16.97 14.89
C ILE A 38 7.16 -16.21 15.70
N ASP A 39 6.91 -16.65 16.94
CA ASP A 39 5.94 -16.02 17.85
C ASP A 39 4.53 -15.86 17.28
N GLY A 40 4.11 -16.80 16.42
CA GLY A 40 2.80 -16.78 15.78
C GLY A 40 2.70 -15.92 14.54
N ASP A 41 3.79 -15.32 14.10
CA ASP A 41 3.91 -14.57 12.84
C ASP A 41 4.81 -15.33 11.87
N TRP A 42 4.53 -15.20 10.57
CA TRP A 42 5.36 -15.77 9.52
C TRP A 42 6.37 -14.74 9.04
N LYS A 43 7.62 -15.13 9.01
CA LYS A 43 8.71 -14.30 8.49
C LYS A 43 9.43 -15.03 7.37
N GLN A 44 9.71 -14.32 6.30
CA GLN A 44 10.61 -14.83 5.28
C GLN A 44 12.02 -14.88 5.87
N VAL A 45 12.64 -16.03 5.78
CA VAL A 45 14.04 -16.26 6.18
C VAL A 45 14.88 -16.52 4.94
N ASP A 46 16.20 -16.34 5.04
CA ASP A 46 17.13 -16.53 3.93
C ASP A 46 16.74 -15.73 2.68
N ILE A 47 16.45 -14.44 2.91
CA ILE A 47 16.06 -13.53 1.82
C ILE A 47 17.19 -13.46 0.78
N THR A 48 16.98 -14.19 -0.30
CA THR A 48 17.88 -14.21 -1.45
C THR A 48 17.35 -13.35 -2.58
N GLY A 49 18.25 -12.87 -3.43
CA GLY A 49 17.87 -12.00 -4.54
C GLY A 49 17.80 -10.53 -4.18
N GLU A 50 18.10 -9.69 -5.14
CA GLU A 50 18.07 -8.23 -5.01
C GLU A 50 16.62 -7.75 -4.84
N GLU A 51 15.68 -8.33 -5.56
CA GLU A 51 14.28 -7.94 -5.60
C GLU A 51 13.61 -8.12 -4.23
N ASN A 52 13.80 -9.27 -3.60
CA ASN A 52 13.21 -9.55 -2.28
C ASN A 52 13.85 -8.70 -1.17
N ARG A 53 15.14 -8.34 -1.28
CA ARG A 53 15.76 -7.39 -0.35
C ARG A 53 15.14 -5.99 -0.47
N LEU A 54 14.84 -5.54 -1.69
CA LEU A 54 14.16 -4.25 -1.91
C LEU A 54 12.73 -4.28 -1.38
N LEU A 55 12.01 -5.39 -1.49
CA LEU A 55 10.69 -5.54 -0.89
C LEU A 55 10.73 -5.47 0.64
N GLU A 56 11.74 -6.07 1.27
CA GLU A 56 11.92 -5.95 2.73
C GLU A 56 12.33 -4.53 3.15
N GLN A 57 13.18 -3.84 2.38
CA GLN A 57 13.49 -2.43 2.64
C GLN A 57 12.22 -1.57 2.57
N TRP A 58 11.40 -1.75 1.54
CA TRP A 58 10.12 -1.06 1.44
C TRP A 58 9.20 -1.36 2.63
N LYS A 59 9.08 -2.62 3.01
CA LYS A 59 8.29 -3.05 4.18
C LYS A 59 8.77 -2.36 5.47
N GLU A 60 10.09 -2.24 5.64
CA GLU A 60 10.68 -1.55 6.79
C GLU A 60 10.39 -0.04 6.79
N MET A 61 10.56 0.63 5.63
CA MET A 61 10.22 2.05 5.48
C MET A 61 8.75 2.31 5.84
N LYS A 62 7.84 1.46 5.36
CA LYS A 62 6.39 1.55 5.69
C LYS A 62 6.08 1.40 7.17
N ARG A 63 6.94 0.75 7.95
CA ARG A 63 6.71 0.61 9.40
C ARG A 63 6.59 1.94 10.12
N SER A 64 7.20 2.99 9.60
CA SER A 64 7.07 4.34 10.14
C SER A 64 5.62 4.87 10.13
N LEU A 65 4.76 4.33 9.24
CA LEU A 65 3.33 4.65 9.15
C LEU A 65 2.45 3.72 9.99
N LYS A 66 3.01 2.68 10.63
CA LYS A 66 2.22 1.79 11.51
C LYS A 66 1.84 2.54 12.78
N MET A 67 0.64 3.07 12.78
CA MET A 67 0.06 3.87 13.84
C MET A 67 -1.36 3.41 14.07
N ASP A 68 -1.90 3.66 15.25
CA ASP A 68 -3.32 3.42 15.47
C ASP A 68 -4.13 4.51 14.75
N ALA A 69 -4.58 4.19 13.54
CA ALA A 69 -5.36 5.10 12.71
C ALA A 69 -6.64 5.63 13.39
N ARG A 70 -7.09 5.03 14.49
CA ARG A 70 -8.29 5.46 15.22
C ARG A 70 -8.01 6.59 16.20
N THR A 71 -6.82 6.63 16.77
CA THR A 71 -6.47 7.53 17.86
C THR A 71 -5.50 8.64 17.44
N GLU A 72 -4.80 8.48 16.34
CA GLU A 72 -3.79 9.43 15.93
C GLU A 72 -4.37 10.64 15.18
N ALA A 73 -3.96 11.82 15.60
CA ALA A 73 -4.40 13.07 14.98
C ALA A 73 -3.83 13.25 13.56
N TYR A 74 -4.59 13.91 12.68
CA TYR A 74 -4.17 14.26 11.32
C TYR A 74 -2.85 15.04 11.30
N GLY A 75 -2.66 15.96 12.26
CA GLY A 75 -1.43 16.75 12.40
C GLY A 75 -0.17 15.93 12.71
N ALA A 76 -0.32 14.70 13.21
CA ALA A 76 0.79 13.78 13.41
C ALA A 76 1.00 12.85 12.22
N TYR A 77 -0.08 12.34 11.64
CA TYR A 77 -0.01 11.38 10.53
C TYR A 77 0.48 12.01 9.22
N PHE A 78 -0.14 13.11 8.78
CA PHE A 78 0.15 13.69 7.47
C PHE A 78 1.61 14.13 7.28
N PRO A 79 2.28 14.79 8.24
CA PRO A 79 3.69 15.11 8.09
C PRO A 79 4.60 13.88 7.97
N ARG A 80 4.27 12.78 8.67
CA ARG A 80 5.03 11.52 8.52
C ARG A 80 4.79 10.88 7.17
N PHE A 81 3.54 10.86 6.71
CA PHE A 81 3.21 10.35 5.40
C PHE A 81 3.92 11.12 4.28
N ASP A 82 3.90 12.45 4.34
CA ASP A 82 4.59 13.29 3.38
C ASP A 82 6.11 13.11 3.44
N SER A 83 6.68 12.95 4.64
CA SER A 83 8.11 12.64 4.82
C SER A 83 8.48 11.28 4.22
N LEU A 84 7.67 10.25 4.46
CA LEU A 84 7.89 8.93 3.87
C LEU A 84 7.85 8.99 2.35
N ARG A 85 6.92 9.73 1.75
CA ARG A 85 6.86 9.89 0.29
C ARG A 85 8.13 10.48 -0.28
N LEU A 86 8.65 11.53 0.34
CA LEU A 86 9.93 12.15 -0.09
C LEU A 86 11.11 11.19 0.05
N GLU A 87 11.13 10.41 1.12
CA GLU A 87 12.16 9.38 1.34
C GLU A 87 12.08 8.28 0.28
N VAL A 88 10.88 7.80 -0.02
CA VAL A 88 10.64 6.78 -1.06
C VAL A 88 11.03 7.28 -2.44
N ASP A 89 10.66 8.50 -2.80
CA ASP A 89 11.02 9.09 -4.10
C ASP A 89 12.54 9.13 -4.27
N ARG A 90 13.27 9.53 -3.22
CA ARG A 90 14.74 9.54 -3.22
C ARG A 90 15.29 8.13 -3.33
N TRP A 91 14.80 7.22 -2.50
CA TRP A 91 15.24 5.82 -2.52
C TRP A 91 15.03 5.17 -3.89
N LEU A 92 13.90 5.40 -4.55
CA LEU A 92 13.63 4.89 -5.90
C LEU A 92 14.54 5.49 -6.98
N GLN A 93 14.98 6.74 -6.80
CA GLN A 93 15.94 7.38 -7.71
C GLN A 93 17.37 6.82 -7.55
N GLU A 94 17.75 6.50 -6.32
CA GLU A 94 19.07 5.98 -5.97
C GLU A 94 19.19 4.47 -6.19
N THR A 95 18.06 3.75 -6.21
CA THR A 95 18.04 2.31 -6.36
C THR A 95 18.17 1.90 -7.81
N VAL A 96 19.28 1.24 -8.13
CA VAL A 96 19.51 0.65 -9.44
C VAL A 96 19.10 -0.82 -9.41
N VAL A 97 18.09 -1.17 -10.19
CA VAL A 97 17.61 -2.55 -10.35
C VAL A 97 17.92 -3.05 -11.74
N ARG A 98 18.51 -4.24 -11.83
CA ARG A 98 18.84 -4.85 -13.13
C ARG A 98 17.62 -5.31 -13.90
N ASP A 99 16.61 -5.81 -13.18
CA ASP A 99 15.36 -6.26 -13.75
C ASP A 99 14.40 -5.06 -13.94
N SER A 100 14.26 -4.60 -15.17
CA SER A 100 13.43 -3.45 -15.52
C SER A 100 11.93 -3.72 -15.30
N LEU A 101 11.49 -4.97 -15.45
CA LEU A 101 10.10 -5.36 -15.19
C LEU A 101 9.81 -5.26 -13.70
N PHE A 102 10.68 -5.83 -12.87
CA PHE A 102 10.57 -5.70 -11.42
C PHE A 102 10.60 -4.24 -10.97
N GLN A 103 11.53 -3.43 -11.53
CA GLN A 103 11.62 -2.00 -11.17
C GLN A 103 10.30 -1.26 -11.43
N LYS A 104 9.66 -1.51 -12.58
CA LYS A 104 8.37 -0.93 -12.91
C LYS A 104 7.29 -1.39 -11.93
N GLN A 105 7.20 -2.70 -11.69
CA GLN A 105 6.22 -3.28 -10.78
C GLN A 105 6.43 -2.84 -9.33
N LEU A 106 7.68 -2.67 -8.88
CA LEU A 106 8.00 -2.14 -7.55
C LEU A 106 7.44 -0.72 -7.36
N LYS A 107 7.66 0.17 -8.34
CA LYS A 107 7.11 1.54 -8.29
C LYS A 107 5.58 1.53 -8.20
N GLU A 108 4.93 0.77 -9.06
CA GLU A 108 3.46 0.63 -9.06
C GLU A 108 2.94 0.09 -7.72
N THR A 109 3.62 -0.91 -7.19
CA THR A 109 3.29 -1.50 -5.88
C THR A 109 3.40 -0.50 -4.74
N ILE A 110 4.47 0.30 -4.74
CA ILE A 110 4.68 1.34 -3.72
C ILE A 110 3.60 2.41 -3.82
N GLU A 111 3.24 2.83 -5.02
CA GLU A 111 2.17 3.80 -5.24
C GLU A 111 0.83 3.30 -4.71
N PHE A 112 0.46 2.04 -4.98
CA PHE A 112 -0.77 1.45 -4.46
C PHE A 112 -0.73 1.22 -2.95
N ASP A 113 0.40 0.82 -2.39
CA ASP A 113 0.57 0.66 -0.94
C ASP A 113 0.38 1.99 -0.21
N LEU A 114 1.03 3.06 -0.69
CA LEU A 114 0.89 4.40 -0.13
C LEU A 114 -0.55 4.91 -0.24
N LEU A 115 -1.18 4.68 -1.38
CA LEU A 115 -2.57 5.03 -1.60
C LEU A 115 -3.50 4.29 -0.63
N TYR A 116 -3.29 2.99 -0.45
CA TYR A 116 -4.08 2.17 0.47
C TYR A 116 -3.89 2.62 1.93
N ASP A 117 -2.65 2.81 2.36
CA ASP A 117 -2.36 3.25 3.73
C ASP A 117 -2.99 4.62 4.03
N PHE A 118 -2.91 5.55 3.07
CA PHE A 118 -3.50 6.89 3.21
C PHE A 118 -5.03 6.85 3.30
N ILE A 119 -5.69 6.15 2.37
CA ILE A 119 -7.16 6.07 2.36
C ILE A 119 -7.66 5.27 3.56
N SER A 120 -7.00 4.17 3.92
CA SER A 120 -7.35 3.39 5.11
C SER A 120 -7.22 4.19 6.40
N TYR A 121 -6.20 5.05 6.50
CA TYR A 121 -6.06 5.94 7.63
C TYR A 121 -7.23 6.92 7.72
N ILE A 122 -7.57 7.61 6.62
CA ILE A 122 -8.68 8.56 6.59
C ILE A 122 -10.03 7.88 6.86
N ALA A 123 -10.25 6.69 6.28
CA ALA A 123 -11.49 5.95 6.45
C ALA A 123 -11.70 5.46 7.91
N LYS A 124 -10.62 5.16 8.62
CA LYS A 124 -10.65 4.67 10.00
C LYS A 124 -10.62 5.80 11.04
N ASN A 125 -10.11 6.96 10.65
CA ASN A 125 -9.98 8.09 11.55
C ASN A 125 -11.33 8.79 11.72
N GLN A 126 -11.83 8.83 12.96
CA GLN A 126 -13.12 9.44 13.30
C GLN A 126 -13.00 10.91 13.73
N GLN A 127 -11.79 11.46 13.75
CA GLN A 127 -11.59 12.84 14.13
C GLN A 127 -12.17 13.79 13.09
N SER A 128 -12.80 14.85 13.54
CA SER A 128 -13.25 15.93 12.67
C SER A 128 -12.05 16.66 12.07
N TYR A 129 -12.17 17.05 10.81
CA TYR A 129 -11.17 17.86 10.14
C TYR A 129 -10.97 19.19 10.89
N GLU A 130 -9.75 19.42 11.38
CA GLU A 130 -9.47 20.64 12.10
C GLU A 130 -9.40 21.83 11.13
N SER A 131 -8.59 21.80 10.09
CA SER A 131 -8.59 22.83 9.05
C SER A 131 -8.07 22.30 7.71
N GLU A 132 -8.38 22.99 6.61
CA GLU A 132 -7.84 22.64 5.30
C GLU A 132 -6.31 22.78 5.22
N GLU A 133 -5.74 23.68 6.00
CA GLU A 133 -4.31 23.95 6.05
C GLU A 133 -3.50 22.77 6.60
N GLN A 134 -4.11 21.92 7.43
CA GLN A 134 -3.48 20.74 7.99
C GLN A 134 -3.53 19.52 7.08
N ARG A 135 -4.17 19.63 5.93
CA ARG A 135 -4.28 18.51 4.99
C ARG A 135 -2.98 18.35 4.21
N SER A 136 -2.53 17.09 4.10
CA SER A 136 -1.44 16.73 3.21
C SER A 136 -1.68 17.23 1.77
N ALA A 137 -0.62 17.66 1.09
CA ALA A 137 -0.67 18.00 -0.33
C ALA A 137 -1.16 16.80 -1.17
N TYR A 138 -0.82 15.59 -0.74
CA TYR A 138 -1.31 14.35 -1.34
C TYR A 138 -2.82 14.19 -1.27
N TYR A 139 -3.43 14.61 -0.17
CA TYR A 139 -4.90 14.59 -0.01
C TYR A 139 -5.61 15.35 -1.13
N ARG A 140 -5.13 16.54 -1.46
CA ARG A 140 -5.70 17.37 -2.53
C ARG A 140 -5.52 16.77 -3.93
N GLN A 141 -4.38 16.11 -4.15
CA GLN A 141 -4.09 15.43 -5.40
C GLN A 141 -4.93 14.17 -5.61
N LEU A 142 -5.23 13.48 -4.51
CA LEU A 142 -5.92 12.19 -4.53
C LEU A 142 -7.35 12.30 -5.09
N ILE A 143 -8.06 13.36 -4.75
CA ILE A 143 -9.46 13.56 -5.15
C ILE A 143 -9.62 13.60 -6.67
N GLY A 144 -8.63 14.20 -7.37
CA GLY A 144 -8.69 14.36 -8.83
C GLY A 144 -7.97 13.28 -9.63
N ARG A 145 -7.23 12.39 -9.00
CA ARG A 145 -6.29 11.49 -9.69
C ARG A 145 -6.34 10.02 -9.28
N PHE A 146 -7.33 9.61 -8.49
CA PHE A 146 -7.42 8.20 -8.13
C PHE A 146 -7.68 7.35 -9.37
N PRO A 147 -6.82 6.37 -9.66
CA PRO A 147 -6.91 5.58 -10.88
C PRO A 147 -7.99 4.48 -10.78
N VAL A 148 -9.26 4.87 -10.63
CA VAL A 148 -10.38 3.93 -10.44
C VAL A 148 -10.49 2.91 -11.57
N GLU A 149 -10.17 3.33 -12.80
CA GLU A 149 -10.25 2.50 -14.00
C GLU A 149 -9.01 1.63 -14.21
N ASP A 150 -8.01 1.76 -13.35
CA ASP A 150 -6.76 1.02 -13.47
C ASP A 150 -6.93 -0.41 -12.94
N GLY A 151 -7.08 -1.36 -13.84
CA GLY A 151 -7.19 -2.78 -13.51
C GLY A 151 -6.03 -3.34 -12.67
N ARG A 152 -4.89 -2.66 -12.62
CA ARG A 152 -3.74 -3.05 -11.79
C ARG A 152 -4.04 -2.99 -10.29
N ILE A 153 -5.02 -2.19 -9.86
CA ILE A 153 -5.51 -2.18 -8.48
C ILE A 153 -5.94 -3.58 -8.06
N LEU A 154 -6.66 -4.29 -8.94
CA LEU A 154 -7.18 -5.63 -8.65
C LEU A 154 -6.09 -6.71 -8.59
N GLN A 155 -4.89 -6.40 -9.06
CA GLN A 155 -3.73 -7.28 -8.92
C GLN A 155 -3.09 -7.20 -7.52
N GLN A 156 -3.47 -6.18 -6.73
CA GLN A 156 -3.04 -6.06 -5.35
C GLN A 156 -3.94 -6.89 -4.43
N PRO A 157 -3.41 -7.56 -3.40
CA PRO A 157 -4.19 -8.42 -2.50
C PRO A 157 -5.29 -7.64 -1.72
N TYR A 158 -5.10 -6.34 -1.56
CA TYR A 158 -6.04 -5.42 -0.91
C TYR A 158 -6.84 -4.56 -1.92
N GLY A 159 -6.76 -4.82 -3.22
CA GLY A 159 -7.29 -3.94 -4.26
C GLY A 159 -8.79 -3.67 -4.14
N ILE A 160 -9.59 -4.72 -3.89
CA ILE A 160 -11.04 -4.57 -3.67
C ILE A 160 -11.33 -3.72 -2.43
N GLN A 161 -10.57 -3.92 -1.36
CA GLN A 161 -10.73 -3.13 -0.14
C GLN A 161 -10.35 -1.67 -0.38
N LEU A 162 -9.27 -1.42 -1.11
CA LEU A 162 -8.85 -0.08 -1.49
C LEU A 162 -9.94 0.66 -2.26
N LEU A 163 -10.54 0.02 -3.26
CA LEU A 163 -11.66 0.61 -4.03
C LEU A 163 -12.85 0.93 -3.11
N ARG A 164 -13.24 -0.01 -2.24
CA ARG A 164 -14.34 0.20 -1.29
C ARG A 164 -14.08 1.39 -0.36
N GLU A 165 -12.89 1.49 0.21
CA GLU A 165 -12.52 2.58 1.10
C GLU A 165 -12.46 3.92 0.36
N TYR A 166 -11.96 3.93 -0.87
CA TYR A 166 -11.96 5.12 -1.72
C TYR A 166 -13.37 5.62 -2.04
N PHE A 167 -14.28 4.74 -2.46
CA PHE A 167 -15.65 5.15 -2.74
C PHE A 167 -16.37 5.67 -1.49
N ASN A 168 -16.16 5.05 -0.35
CA ASN A 168 -16.69 5.54 0.92
C ASN A 168 -16.12 6.92 1.28
N TYR A 169 -14.83 7.11 1.08
CA TYR A 169 -14.16 8.39 1.28
C TYR A 169 -14.71 9.46 0.35
N LYS A 170 -14.77 9.18 -0.96
CA LYS A 170 -15.30 10.11 -1.96
C LYS A 170 -16.75 10.50 -1.64
N ARG A 171 -17.60 9.53 -1.34
CA ARG A 171 -18.98 9.78 -0.92
C ARG A 171 -19.06 10.73 0.28
N THR A 172 -18.31 10.45 1.33
CA THR A 172 -18.32 11.26 2.55
C THR A 172 -17.80 12.67 2.28
N PHE A 173 -16.77 12.81 1.47
CA PHE A 173 -16.18 14.08 1.10
C PHE A 173 -17.15 14.93 0.27
N VAL A 174 -17.72 14.37 -0.78
CA VAL A 174 -18.65 15.04 -1.69
C VAL A 174 -19.93 15.48 -0.96
N ILE A 175 -20.51 14.60 -0.14
CA ILE A 175 -21.71 14.94 0.63
C ILE A 175 -21.43 16.09 1.63
N ARG A 176 -20.27 16.09 2.30
CA ARG A 176 -19.89 17.16 3.24
C ARG A 176 -19.64 18.50 2.60
N GLN A 177 -19.20 18.53 1.35
CA GLN A 177 -19.00 19.76 0.59
C GLN A 177 -20.33 20.36 0.08
N GLY A 178 -21.44 19.63 0.19
CA GLY A 178 -22.75 20.06 -0.30
C GLY A 178 -22.85 20.13 -1.83
N GLU A 179 -21.90 19.54 -2.53
CA GLU A 179 -21.84 19.56 -4.00
C GLU A 179 -22.89 18.64 -4.64
N TYR A 180 -23.32 17.58 -3.89
CA TYR A 180 -24.34 16.63 -4.36
C TYR A 180 -25.21 16.13 -3.21
N SER A 181 -26.47 15.84 -3.52
CA SER A 181 -27.31 15.03 -2.63
C SER A 181 -26.88 13.55 -2.71
N PHE A 182 -27.32 12.75 -1.75
CA PHE A 182 -27.06 11.30 -1.79
C PHE A 182 -27.64 10.65 -3.04
N ASP A 183 -28.78 11.15 -3.53
CA ASP A 183 -29.49 10.63 -4.69
C ASP A 183 -28.76 11.00 -6.00
N ASP A 184 -28.17 12.20 -6.10
CA ASP A 184 -27.35 12.60 -7.24
C ASP A 184 -26.07 11.76 -7.38
N TRP A 185 -25.60 11.17 -6.28
CA TRP A 185 -24.39 10.34 -6.28
C TRP A 185 -24.66 8.91 -6.76
N LEU A 186 -25.92 8.43 -6.64
CA LEU A 186 -26.34 7.09 -7.09
C LEU A 186 -26.78 7.05 -8.55
N ALA A 187 -26.99 8.19 -9.18
CA ALA A 187 -27.35 8.31 -10.60
C ALA A 187 -26.11 8.30 -11.50
#